data_6ee0644d7f300a00ddcb992e65fe24c2
#
_entry.id   6ee0644d7f300a00ddcb992e65fe24c2
#
_cell.length_a   1.000
_cell.length_b   1.000
_cell.length_c   1.000
_cell.angle_alpha   90.00
_cell.angle_beta   90.00
_cell.angle_gamma   90.00
#
_symmetry.space_group_name_H-M   'P 1'
#
loop_
_entity.id
_entity.type
_entity.pdbx_description
1 polymer ?
#
loop_
_entity_poly.entity_id
_entity_poly.type
_entity_poly.pdbx_seq_one_letter_code
_entity_poly.pdbx_strand_id
1 'polypeptide(L)'
;MKKNSFMLSFLIVLGCDERNPVEVHKAYITLQGQDKVAVVDINAGEVLHYVDVDFTNTGDMPHFVVIDETHNYWYCTLIASGYVLKFDLQTDELVDSVHIGNMPALMALDEEREYLYISRFMPMMGMSTSSQLVHKIDAQNMTIIGTVNVGADSPHGIALSSDGETLWVASNQASHFFKIETDRFGDTSYQPQNFRIGTDVPSSYEINDGFYNALELELSHDDSELYVSCSNSMEVRVFDTESGDSLNTIMTGMMPWHIQLSKDDSELFVSNRMGSSVTVVNLISGNINTLTDDSMSILHGCALSANDDLLLVTSPGSGNAYVFDIENKTLLQTFGFSDVSDTDPMPTGAAIVQ
;
A
#
# COMPACT_ATOMS: atom_id res chain seq x y z
N MET A 1 1.19 -25.68 -83.95
CA MET A 1 1.76 -24.55 -83.17
C MET A 1 0.86 -24.33 -82.01
N LYS A 2 1.25 -24.83 -80.82
CA LYS A 2 0.52 -24.62 -79.51
C LYS A 2 1.22 -23.51 -78.76
N LYS A 3 0.51 -22.41 -78.50
CA LYS A 3 0.98 -21.33 -77.63
C LYS A 3 0.70 -21.74 -76.17
N ASN A 4 1.76 -21.91 -75.37
CA ASN A 4 1.67 -22.00 -73.91
C ASN A 4 1.58 -20.60 -73.33
N SER A 5 0.49 -20.33 -72.64
CA SER A 5 0.34 -19.13 -71.82
C SER A 5 0.77 -19.43 -70.41
N PHE A 6 1.86 -18.77 -69.90
CA PHE A 6 2.32 -18.84 -68.52
C PHE A 6 1.50 -17.80 -67.72
N MET A 7 0.69 -18.28 -66.82
CA MET A 7 -0.02 -17.46 -65.84
C MET A 7 0.83 -17.30 -64.60
N LEU A 8 1.37 -16.09 -64.37
CA LEU A 8 2.16 -15.73 -63.21
C LEU A 8 1.21 -15.40 -62.08
N SER A 9 1.08 -16.30 -61.09
CA SER A 9 0.32 -16.04 -59.87
C SER A 9 1.17 -15.22 -58.89
N PHE A 10 0.78 -13.97 -58.67
CA PHE A 10 1.32 -13.16 -57.56
C PHE A 10 0.69 -13.64 -56.22
N LEU A 11 1.48 -14.25 -55.39
CA LEU A 11 1.13 -14.51 -54.02
C LEU A 11 1.35 -13.18 -53.23
N ILE A 12 0.27 -12.49 -52.85
CA ILE A 12 0.33 -11.41 -51.88
C ILE A 12 0.41 -12.08 -50.51
N VAL A 13 1.60 -12.09 -49.92
CA VAL A 13 1.77 -12.40 -48.51
C VAL A 13 1.34 -11.15 -47.75
N LEU A 14 0.12 -11.17 -47.23
CA LEU A 14 -0.29 -10.26 -46.16
C LEU A 14 0.50 -10.66 -44.93
N GLY A 15 1.57 -9.94 -44.64
CA GLY A 15 2.23 -10.01 -43.34
C GLY A 15 1.22 -9.54 -42.27
N CYS A 16 0.73 -10.48 -41.48
CA CYS A 16 0.20 -10.11 -40.16
C CYS A 16 1.39 -9.53 -39.41
N ASP A 17 1.31 -8.24 -39.17
CA ASP A 17 2.14 -7.58 -38.17
C ASP A 17 1.67 -8.16 -36.81
N GLU A 18 2.34 -9.21 -36.34
CA GLU A 18 2.21 -9.66 -34.97
C GLU A 18 2.86 -8.57 -34.11
N ARG A 19 2.11 -7.52 -33.84
CA ARG A 19 2.45 -6.65 -32.72
C ARG A 19 2.39 -7.55 -31.49
N ASN A 20 3.53 -7.71 -30.83
CA ASN A 20 3.56 -8.26 -29.49
C ASN A 20 2.47 -7.50 -28.70
N PRO A 21 1.61 -8.18 -27.95
CA PRO A 21 0.66 -7.50 -27.09
C PRO A 21 1.48 -6.51 -26.24
N VAL A 22 1.07 -5.25 -26.25
CA VAL A 22 1.66 -4.26 -25.35
C VAL A 22 1.41 -4.79 -23.96
N GLU A 23 2.47 -5.04 -23.22
CA GLU A 23 2.38 -5.51 -21.85
C GLU A 23 1.70 -4.40 -21.03
N VAL A 24 0.53 -4.71 -20.48
CA VAL A 24 -0.27 -3.77 -19.69
C VAL A 24 0.28 -3.83 -18.26
N HIS A 25 0.85 -2.74 -17.78
CA HIS A 25 1.26 -2.61 -16.39
C HIS A 25 0.08 -2.07 -15.58
N LYS A 26 -0.77 -3.01 -15.16
CA LYS A 26 -2.01 -2.73 -14.44
C LYS A 26 -1.73 -2.27 -13.02
N ALA A 27 -2.38 -1.21 -12.60
CA ALA A 27 -2.36 -0.77 -11.21
C ALA A 27 -3.77 -0.40 -10.73
N TYR A 28 -3.96 -0.48 -9.42
CA TYR A 28 -5.19 -0.15 -8.73
C TYR A 28 -4.96 1.06 -7.83
N ILE A 29 -5.87 2.04 -7.88
CA ILE A 29 -5.81 3.27 -7.09
C ILE A 29 -7.17 3.47 -6.42
N THR A 30 -7.21 3.46 -5.09
CA THR A 30 -8.45 3.73 -4.36
C THR A 30 -8.81 5.21 -4.43
N LEU A 31 -10.04 5.52 -4.83
CA LEU A 31 -10.62 6.86 -4.86
C LEU A 31 -11.57 7.00 -3.67
N GLN A 32 -11.00 7.34 -2.51
CA GLN A 32 -11.69 7.30 -1.22
C GLN A 32 -12.92 8.22 -1.15
N GLY A 33 -12.90 9.34 -1.86
CA GLY A 33 -14.02 10.29 -1.87
C GLY A 33 -15.10 9.99 -2.90
N GLN A 34 -14.94 8.91 -3.70
CA GLN A 34 -15.88 8.55 -4.79
C GLN A 34 -16.38 7.12 -4.72
N ASP A 35 -16.03 6.36 -3.68
CA ASP A 35 -16.36 4.94 -3.50
C ASP A 35 -16.02 4.09 -4.75
N LYS A 36 -14.82 4.35 -5.33
CA LYS A 36 -14.33 3.68 -6.54
C LYS A 36 -12.87 3.26 -6.39
N VAL A 37 -12.49 2.28 -7.19
CA VAL A 37 -11.09 1.95 -7.45
C VAL A 37 -10.83 2.18 -8.93
N ALA A 38 -9.87 3.05 -9.26
CA ALA A 38 -9.41 3.24 -10.63
C ALA A 38 -8.44 2.11 -10.99
N VAL A 39 -8.68 1.49 -12.14
CA VAL A 39 -7.77 0.53 -12.76
C VAL A 39 -7.07 1.24 -13.91
N VAL A 40 -5.75 1.32 -13.85
CA VAL A 40 -4.95 2.11 -14.78
C VAL A 40 -3.86 1.28 -15.44
N ASP A 41 -3.44 1.67 -16.64
CA ASP A 41 -2.19 1.24 -17.26
C ASP A 41 -1.14 2.33 -17.01
N ILE A 42 -0.17 2.05 -16.14
CA ILE A 42 0.84 3.03 -15.74
C ILE A 42 1.85 3.34 -16.84
N ASN A 43 2.08 2.42 -17.78
CA ASN A 43 2.97 2.64 -18.93
C ASN A 43 2.29 3.46 -20.03
N ALA A 44 1.03 3.15 -20.32
CA ALA A 44 0.25 3.90 -21.31
C ALA A 44 -0.21 5.26 -20.79
N GLY A 45 -0.28 5.45 -19.45
CA GLY A 45 -0.83 6.64 -18.81
C GLY A 45 -2.35 6.76 -18.99
N GLU A 46 -3.06 5.64 -19.03
CA GLU A 46 -4.48 5.58 -19.33
C GLU A 46 -5.27 4.95 -18.17
N VAL A 47 -6.44 5.51 -17.86
CA VAL A 47 -7.42 4.86 -16.98
C VAL A 47 -8.18 3.84 -17.84
N LEU A 48 -8.07 2.56 -17.47
CA LEU A 48 -8.72 1.47 -18.16
C LEU A 48 -10.22 1.42 -17.85
N HIS A 49 -10.57 1.47 -16.57
CA HIS A 49 -11.94 1.52 -16.08
C HIS A 49 -11.97 1.84 -14.58
N TYR A 50 -13.18 1.93 -14.02
CA TYR A 50 -13.42 2.12 -12.60
C TYR A 50 -14.23 0.94 -12.06
N VAL A 51 -13.81 0.41 -10.91
CA VAL A 51 -14.56 -0.57 -10.13
C VAL A 51 -15.37 0.19 -9.09
N ASP A 52 -16.69 -0.02 -9.09
CA ASP A 52 -17.59 0.54 -8.10
C ASP A 52 -17.50 -0.26 -6.80
N VAL A 53 -17.21 0.41 -5.69
CA VAL A 53 -17.12 -0.17 -4.36
C VAL A 53 -18.06 0.50 -3.36
N ASP A 54 -19.11 1.19 -3.86
CA ASP A 54 -20.27 1.67 -3.06
C ASP A 54 -21.10 0.46 -2.61
N PHE A 55 -20.59 -0.24 -1.61
CA PHE A 55 -21.09 -1.54 -1.15
C PHE A 55 -22.30 -1.39 -0.21
N THR A 56 -22.33 -0.31 0.58
CA THR A 56 -23.36 -0.12 1.61
C THR A 56 -24.36 1.00 1.31
N ASN A 57 -24.19 1.76 0.24
CA ASN A 57 -24.97 2.94 -0.11
C ASN A 57 -24.95 4.07 0.97
N THR A 58 -23.89 4.13 1.79
CA THR A 58 -23.73 5.14 2.85
C THR A 58 -22.39 5.86 2.82
N GLY A 59 -21.63 5.64 1.75
CA GLY A 59 -20.23 6.04 1.62
C GLY A 59 -19.31 5.04 2.32
N ASP A 60 -18.53 4.33 1.54
CA ASP A 60 -17.70 3.21 1.99
C ASP A 60 -16.24 3.59 2.19
N MET A 61 -15.74 4.58 1.42
CA MET A 61 -14.41 5.16 1.51
C MET A 61 -13.30 4.11 1.34
N PRO A 62 -13.06 3.58 0.11
CA PRO A 62 -11.97 2.63 -0.14
C PRO A 62 -10.63 3.26 0.22
N HIS A 63 -9.76 2.50 0.92
CA HIS A 63 -8.55 3.07 1.49
C HIS A 63 -7.27 2.41 1.03
N PHE A 64 -7.23 1.09 1.00
CA PHE A 64 -6.02 0.33 0.66
C PHE A 64 -6.34 -0.87 -0.23
N VAL A 65 -5.40 -1.24 -1.09
CA VAL A 65 -5.50 -2.38 -2.00
C VAL A 65 -4.29 -3.29 -1.81
N VAL A 66 -4.54 -4.60 -1.79
CA VAL A 66 -3.52 -5.66 -1.86
C VAL A 66 -3.87 -6.60 -2.99
N ILE A 67 -2.86 -7.06 -3.73
CA ILE A 67 -3.00 -7.96 -4.88
C ILE A 67 -2.43 -9.33 -4.48
N ASP A 68 -3.17 -10.38 -4.80
CA ASP A 68 -2.82 -11.80 -4.66
C ASP A 68 -2.73 -12.38 -6.07
N GLU A 69 -1.56 -12.29 -6.68
CA GLU A 69 -1.37 -12.80 -8.04
C GLU A 69 -1.37 -14.32 -8.08
N THR A 70 -0.92 -14.96 -7.00
CA THR A 70 -0.85 -16.41 -6.86
C THR A 70 -2.23 -17.04 -6.99
N HIS A 71 -3.25 -16.43 -6.37
CA HIS A 71 -4.62 -16.92 -6.37
C HIS A 71 -5.55 -16.13 -7.29
N ASN A 72 -5.04 -15.12 -8.00
CA ASN A 72 -5.79 -14.31 -8.95
C ASN A 72 -6.90 -13.48 -8.29
N TYR A 73 -6.58 -12.82 -7.17
CA TYR A 73 -7.49 -11.92 -6.46
C TYR A 73 -6.85 -10.58 -6.14
N TRP A 74 -7.68 -9.60 -5.80
CA TRP A 74 -7.27 -8.40 -5.12
C TRP A 74 -8.28 -8.04 -4.03
N TYR A 75 -7.80 -7.34 -3.02
CA TYR A 75 -8.59 -7.00 -1.84
C TYR A 75 -8.58 -5.50 -1.61
N CYS A 76 -9.71 -4.96 -1.10
CA CYS A 76 -9.85 -3.55 -0.80
C CYS A 76 -10.48 -3.35 0.59
N THR A 77 -9.88 -2.49 1.41
CA THR A 77 -10.46 -2.06 2.68
C THR A 77 -11.40 -0.88 2.47
N LEU A 78 -12.59 -0.95 3.09
CA LEU A 78 -13.59 0.13 3.12
C LEU A 78 -13.62 0.75 4.52
N ILE A 79 -12.95 1.90 4.66
CA ILE A 79 -12.65 2.48 5.98
C ILE A 79 -13.90 2.94 6.73
N ALA A 80 -14.92 3.46 6.03
CA ALA A 80 -16.13 3.98 6.66
C ALA A 80 -17.13 2.89 7.03
N SER A 81 -17.31 1.88 6.17
CA SER A 81 -18.30 0.81 6.40
C SER A 81 -17.74 -0.39 7.14
N GLY A 82 -16.41 -0.54 7.21
CA GLY A 82 -15.77 -1.61 7.97
C GLY A 82 -15.70 -2.95 7.25
N TYR A 83 -15.80 -2.95 5.94
CA TYR A 83 -15.66 -4.15 5.11
C TYR A 83 -14.26 -4.30 4.53
N VAL A 84 -13.90 -5.53 4.23
CA VAL A 84 -12.85 -5.93 3.31
C VAL A 84 -13.52 -6.64 2.16
N LEU A 85 -13.31 -6.18 0.94
CA LEU A 85 -13.86 -6.78 -0.28
C LEU A 85 -12.80 -7.61 -0.98
N LYS A 86 -13.21 -8.71 -1.62
CA LYS A 86 -12.39 -9.60 -2.46
C LYS A 86 -12.91 -9.57 -3.88
N PHE A 87 -12.01 -9.32 -4.83
CA PHE A 87 -12.33 -9.25 -6.26
C PHE A 87 -11.48 -10.25 -7.05
N ASP A 88 -12.00 -10.71 -8.18
CA ASP A 88 -11.22 -11.46 -9.18
C ASP A 88 -10.28 -10.50 -9.92
N LEU A 89 -8.99 -10.85 -10.04
CA LEU A 89 -7.95 -9.98 -10.63
C LEU A 89 -8.08 -9.80 -12.14
N GLN A 90 -8.71 -10.76 -12.83
CA GLN A 90 -8.88 -10.71 -14.29
C GLN A 90 -10.12 -9.93 -14.71
N THR A 91 -11.22 -10.09 -13.99
CA THR A 91 -12.52 -9.52 -14.34
C THR A 91 -12.87 -8.27 -13.55
N ASP A 92 -12.18 -8.03 -12.43
CA ASP A 92 -12.49 -7.00 -11.44
C ASP A 92 -13.92 -7.11 -10.85
N GLU A 93 -14.53 -8.31 -10.93
CA GLU A 93 -15.84 -8.58 -10.34
C GLU A 93 -15.71 -8.93 -8.85
N LEU A 94 -16.66 -8.44 -8.05
CA LEU A 94 -16.73 -8.76 -6.61
C LEU A 94 -16.99 -10.26 -6.42
N VAL A 95 -16.14 -10.93 -5.64
CA VAL A 95 -16.23 -12.36 -5.33
C VAL A 95 -16.86 -12.58 -3.96
N ASP A 96 -16.36 -11.86 -2.93
CA ASP A 96 -16.79 -12.06 -1.54
C ASP A 96 -16.45 -10.82 -0.69
N SER A 97 -16.87 -10.81 0.58
CA SER A 97 -16.62 -9.73 1.52
C SER A 97 -16.67 -10.19 2.96
N VAL A 98 -15.99 -9.48 3.86
CA VAL A 98 -16.10 -9.70 5.30
C VAL A 98 -16.22 -8.37 6.04
N HIS A 99 -17.12 -8.30 7.02
CA HIS A 99 -17.24 -7.15 7.91
C HIS A 99 -16.40 -7.36 9.16
N ILE A 100 -15.40 -6.51 9.38
CA ILE A 100 -14.49 -6.57 10.55
C ILE A 100 -14.72 -5.43 11.55
N GLY A 101 -15.67 -4.57 11.27
CA GLY A 101 -15.94 -3.34 12.02
C GLY A 101 -15.17 -2.16 11.47
N ASN A 102 -15.53 -0.98 11.95
CA ASN A 102 -15.12 0.29 11.39
C ASN A 102 -13.61 0.50 11.31
N MET A 103 -13.20 1.26 10.29
CA MET A 103 -11.86 1.79 10.07
C MET A 103 -10.79 0.73 9.78
N PRO A 104 -11.04 -0.30 8.93
CA PRO A 104 -9.96 -1.12 8.40
C PRO A 104 -9.01 -0.22 7.59
N ALA A 105 -7.70 -0.35 7.85
CA ALA A 105 -6.71 0.49 7.19
C ALA A 105 -5.85 -0.31 6.21
N LEU A 106 -4.66 -0.70 6.63
CA LEU A 106 -3.72 -1.42 5.80
C LEU A 106 -3.89 -2.94 5.95
N MET A 107 -3.40 -3.65 4.95
CA MET A 107 -3.43 -5.12 4.90
C MET A 107 -2.03 -5.66 4.60
N ALA A 108 -1.67 -6.76 5.26
CA ALA A 108 -0.57 -7.63 4.86
C ALA A 108 -1.14 -8.98 4.43
N LEU A 109 -0.64 -9.50 3.32
CA LEU A 109 -1.09 -10.77 2.73
C LEU A 109 -0.03 -11.85 2.95
N ASP A 110 -0.45 -12.99 3.49
CA ASP A 110 0.28 -14.25 3.46
C ASP A 110 -0.30 -15.09 2.30
N GLU A 111 0.31 -14.97 1.13
CA GLU A 111 -0.16 -15.68 -0.06
C GLU A 111 -0.05 -17.20 0.11
N GLU A 112 1.02 -17.70 0.78
CA GLU A 112 1.24 -19.15 0.93
C GLU A 112 0.16 -19.79 1.78
N ARG A 113 -0.31 -19.08 2.85
CA ARG A 113 -1.32 -19.61 3.78
C ARG A 113 -2.71 -19.06 3.53
N GLU A 114 -2.88 -18.18 2.54
CA GLU A 114 -4.12 -17.48 2.21
C GLU A 114 -4.73 -16.75 3.43
N TYR A 115 -3.89 -15.94 4.12
CA TYR A 115 -4.33 -15.12 5.24
C TYR A 115 -4.15 -13.62 4.94
N LEU A 116 -5.14 -12.84 5.35
CA LEU A 116 -5.03 -11.37 5.40
C LEU A 116 -4.94 -10.92 6.85
N TYR A 117 -3.98 -10.05 7.12
CA TYR A 117 -3.87 -9.32 8.39
C TYR A 117 -4.27 -7.88 8.16
N ILE A 118 -5.19 -7.34 8.96
CA ILE A 118 -5.77 -6.01 8.75
C ILE A 118 -5.69 -5.19 10.02
N SER A 119 -5.06 -4.03 9.95
CA SER A 119 -5.04 -3.04 11.02
C SER A 119 -6.33 -2.22 11.03
N ARG A 120 -6.69 -1.65 12.19
CA ARG A 120 -7.88 -0.79 12.35
C ARG A 120 -7.49 0.57 12.89
N PHE A 121 -7.58 1.55 12.02
CA PHE A 121 -7.11 2.92 12.20
C PHE A 121 -8.24 3.85 12.61
N MET A 122 -7.94 4.86 13.42
CA MET A 122 -8.82 5.96 13.84
C MET A 122 -10.11 5.59 14.61
N PRO A 123 -10.55 6.44 15.54
CA PRO A 123 -11.90 6.37 16.06
C PRO A 123 -12.89 6.84 15.00
N MET A 124 -14.05 6.20 14.89
CA MET A 124 -15.15 6.76 14.12
C MET A 124 -15.49 8.17 14.59
N MET A 125 -15.90 9.04 13.68
CA MET A 125 -16.44 10.35 14.03
C MET A 125 -17.54 10.20 15.09
N GLY A 126 -17.31 10.77 16.28
CA GLY A 126 -18.22 10.69 17.42
C GLY A 126 -17.95 9.58 18.44
N MET A 127 -16.94 8.71 18.22
CA MET A 127 -16.47 7.77 19.23
C MET A 127 -15.25 8.33 19.99
N SER A 128 -15.18 8.07 21.27
CA SER A 128 -14.11 8.56 22.15
C SER A 128 -12.88 7.66 22.21
N THR A 129 -12.93 6.49 21.58
CA THR A 129 -11.85 5.48 21.63
C THR A 129 -11.56 4.93 20.25
N SER A 130 -10.28 4.92 19.87
CA SER A 130 -9.77 4.22 18.70
C SER A 130 -9.83 2.69 18.89
N SER A 131 -9.83 1.96 17.78
CA SER A 131 -9.57 0.53 17.85
C SER A 131 -8.11 0.28 18.22
N GLN A 132 -7.85 -0.82 18.93
CA GLN A 132 -6.51 -1.34 19.23
C GLN A 132 -6.31 -2.72 18.61
N LEU A 133 -7.17 -3.08 17.65
CA LEU A 133 -7.26 -4.44 17.14
C LEU A 133 -6.59 -4.58 15.77
N VAL A 134 -5.92 -5.71 15.60
CA VAL A 134 -5.52 -6.26 14.31
C VAL A 134 -6.32 -7.54 14.08
N HIS A 135 -6.83 -7.74 12.87
CA HIS A 135 -7.61 -8.91 12.49
C HIS A 135 -6.79 -9.85 11.62
N LYS A 136 -6.99 -11.16 11.80
CA LYS A 136 -6.56 -12.20 10.88
C LYS A 136 -7.78 -12.81 10.21
N ILE A 137 -7.78 -12.86 8.88
CA ILE A 137 -8.87 -13.35 8.03
C ILE A 137 -8.36 -14.52 7.20
N ASP A 138 -9.18 -15.55 7.06
CA ASP A 138 -9.06 -16.55 6.01
C ASP A 138 -9.44 -15.88 4.67
N ALA A 139 -8.46 -15.67 3.80
CA ALA A 139 -8.64 -14.98 2.52
C ALA A 139 -9.36 -15.83 1.48
N GLN A 140 -9.36 -17.17 1.63
CA GLN A 140 -10.10 -18.07 0.76
C GLN A 140 -11.61 -17.91 0.98
N ASN A 141 -12.03 -17.95 2.26
CA ASN A 141 -13.44 -18.01 2.67
C ASN A 141 -13.98 -16.68 3.22
N MET A 142 -13.18 -15.61 3.23
CA MET A 142 -13.50 -14.30 3.77
C MET A 142 -14.12 -14.36 5.18
N THR A 143 -13.47 -15.10 6.09
CA THR A 143 -13.96 -15.30 7.47
C THR A 143 -12.91 -14.88 8.50
N ILE A 144 -13.33 -14.25 9.59
CA ILE A 144 -12.45 -13.85 10.68
C ILE A 144 -11.94 -15.08 11.43
N ILE A 145 -10.63 -15.29 11.46
CA ILE A 145 -9.96 -16.32 12.25
C ILE A 145 -9.78 -15.87 13.70
N GLY A 146 -9.36 -14.64 13.90
CA GLY A 146 -9.13 -14.08 15.23
C GLY A 146 -8.68 -12.64 15.20
N THR A 147 -8.48 -12.09 16.39
CA THR A 147 -7.98 -10.73 16.60
C THR A 147 -6.89 -10.72 17.65
N VAL A 148 -6.00 -9.74 17.57
CA VAL A 148 -5.01 -9.41 18.60
C VAL A 148 -5.19 -7.94 18.97
N ASN A 149 -5.18 -7.65 20.28
CA ASN A 149 -5.15 -6.30 20.82
C ASN A 149 -3.69 -5.88 21.05
N VAL A 150 -3.22 -4.85 20.35
CA VAL A 150 -1.84 -4.37 20.47
C VAL A 150 -1.63 -3.45 21.70
N GLY A 151 -2.70 -3.01 22.36
CA GLY A 151 -2.62 -2.14 23.52
C GLY A 151 -2.33 -0.66 23.19
N ALA A 152 -2.25 -0.32 21.92
CA ALA A 152 -2.08 1.04 21.44
C ALA A 152 -3.21 1.45 20.51
N ASP A 153 -3.62 2.72 20.57
CA ASP A 153 -4.70 3.25 19.77
C ASP A 153 -4.30 3.45 18.32
N SER A 154 -5.22 3.18 17.40
CA SER A 154 -5.05 3.42 15.96
C SER A 154 -3.88 2.63 15.32
N PRO A 155 -3.82 1.29 15.44
CA PRO A 155 -2.88 0.50 14.65
C PRO A 155 -3.11 0.77 13.15
N HIS A 156 -2.02 1.07 12.43
CA HIS A 156 -2.07 1.48 11.03
C HIS A 156 -1.10 0.66 10.17
N GLY A 157 0.20 0.95 10.22
CA GLY A 157 1.22 0.22 9.48
C GLY A 157 1.27 -1.24 9.89
N ILE A 158 1.47 -2.12 8.92
CA ILE A 158 1.47 -3.56 9.11
C ILE A 158 2.43 -4.21 8.10
N ALA A 159 3.39 -4.99 8.59
CA ALA A 159 4.35 -5.72 7.77
C ALA A 159 4.46 -7.18 8.26
N LEU A 160 4.42 -8.13 7.33
CA LEU A 160 4.52 -9.56 7.61
C LEU A 160 5.91 -10.05 7.22
N SER A 161 6.54 -10.85 8.09
CA SER A 161 7.81 -11.52 7.77
C SER A 161 7.64 -12.51 6.60
N SER A 162 8.70 -12.74 5.86
CA SER A 162 8.70 -13.60 4.67
C SER A 162 8.31 -15.05 4.97
N ASP A 163 8.56 -15.52 6.20
CA ASP A 163 8.11 -16.84 6.68
C ASP A 163 6.66 -16.87 7.16
N GLY A 164 5.97 -15.72 7.21
CA GLY A 164 4.59 -15.58 7.66
C GLY A 164 4.37 -15.81 9.16
N GLU A 165 5.43 -15.91 9.97
CA GLU A 165 5.32 -16.25 11.40
C GLU A 165 5.26 -15.01 12.30
N THR A 166 5.78 -13.87 11.82
CA THR A 166 5.82 -12.60 12.57
C THR A 166 5.10 -11.49 11.82
N LEU A 167 4.24 -10.80 12.54
CA LEU A 167 3.58 -9.58 12.06
C LEU A 167 4.04 -8.38 12.88
N TRP A 168 4.53 -7.35 12.21
CA TRP A 168 4.89 -6.08 12.81
C TRP A 168 3.78 -5.06 12.62
N VAL A 169 3.53 -4.24 13.65
CA VAL A 169 2.43 -3.26 13.64
C VAL A 169 2.89 -1.94 14.21
N ALA A 170 2.64 -0.85 13.48
CA ALA A 170 2.79 0.52 13.98
C ALA A 170 1.45 1.07 14.46
N SER A 171 1.47 1.99 15.39
CA SER A 171 0.28 2.70 15.83
C SER A 171 0.45 4.20 15.64
N ASN A 172 -0.48 4.81 14.89
CA ASN A 172 -0.46 6.23 14.55
C ASN A 172 -0.64 7.19 15.77
N GLN A 173 -0.80 6.67 16.96
CA GLN A 173 -0.88 7.47 18.19
C GLN A 173 0.17 7.04 19.22
N ALA A 174 1.12 6.19 18.82
CA ALA A 174 2.12 5.67 19.74
C ALA A 174 3.54 6.03 19.31
N SER A 175 4.44 6.00 20.30
CA SER A 175 5.89 6.03 20.10
C SER A 175 6.48 4.63 20.25
N HIS A 176 5.69 3.63 19.87
CA HIS A 176 6.02 2.21 19.93
C HIS A 176 5.57 1.51 18.66
N PHE A 177 6.23 0.40 18.33
CA PHE A 177 5.77 -0.59 17.39
C PHE A 177 5.70 -1.96 18.09
N PHE A 178 5.00 -2.91 17.47
CA PHE A 178 4.60 -4.15 18.09
C PHE A 178 4.97 -5.35 17.23
N LYS A 179 5.41 -6.44 17.88
CA LYS A 179 5.66 -7.74 17.28
C LYS A 179 4.59 -8.72 17.71
N ILE A 180 3.92 -9.35 16.75
CA ILE A 180 2.85 -10.33 16.97
C ILE A 180 3.29 -11.67 16.37
N GLU A 181 3.20 -12.76 17.12
CA GLU A 181 3.30 -14.12 16.60
C GLU A 181 1.98 -14.46 15.89
N THR A 182 2.04 -14.84 14.60
CA THR A 182 0.84 -14.98 13.77
C THR A 182 -0.05 -16.16 14.13
N ASP A 183 0.45 -17.13 14.90
CA ASP A 183 -0.31 -18.25 15.45
C ASP A 183 -1.10 -17.88 16.71
N ARG A 184 -0.89 -16.66 17.25
CA ARG A 184 -1.55 -16.20 18.50
C ARG A 184 -2.87 -15.46 18.26
N PHE A 185 -3.28 -15.28 17.02
CA PHE A 185 -4.57 -14.65 16.73
C PHE A 185 -5.73 -15.45 17.31
N GLY A 186 -6.58 -14.76 18.09
CA GLY A 186 -7.68 -15.36 18.83
C GLY A 186 -7.34 -15.79 20.28
N ASP A 187 -6.08 -15.76 20.68
CA ASP A 187 -5.67 -15.97 22.07
C ASP A 187 -5.85 -14.67 22.87
N THR A 188 -6.91 -14.58 23.64
CA THR A 188 -7.25 -13.38 24.43
C THR A 188 -6.29 -13.11 25.60
N SER A 189 -5.41 -14.05 25.92
CA SER A 189 -4.37 -13.89 26.95
C SER A 189 -3.05 -13.40 26.38
N TYR A 190 -2.87 -13.44 25.07
CA TYR A 190 -1.65 -13.03 24.40
C TYR A 190 -1.46 -11.51 24.48
N GLN A 191 -0.23 -11.10 24.75
CA GLN A 191 0.18 -9.70 24.73
C GLN A 191 1.34 -9.57 23.74
N PRO A 192 1.22 -8.77 22.67
CA PRO A 192 2.31 -8.51 21.75
C PRO A 192 3.53 -7.91 22.46
N GLN A 193 4.71 -8.26 21.98
CA GLN A 193 5.92 -7.57 22.39
C GLN A 193 5.90 -6.15 21.81
N ASN A 194 6.23 -5.15 22.63
CA ASN A 194 6.32 -3.76 22.18
C ASN A 194 7.76 -3.26 22.26
N PHE A 195 8.10 -2.35 21.34
CA PHE A 195 9.41 -1.72 21.22
C PHE A 195 9.25 -0.22 21.17
N ARG A 196 10.09 0.50 21.90
CA ARG A 196 10.11 1.97 21.88
C ARG A 196 10.88 2.47 20.66
N ILE A 197 10.34 3.47 19.98
CA ILE A 197 10.98 4.08 18.81
C ILE A 197 12.23 4.89 19.22
N GLY A 198 12.23 5.54 20.36
CA GLY A 198 13.37 6.28 20.81
C GLY A 198 13.54 6.32 22.34
N THR A 199 14.78 6.52 22.79
CA THR A 199 15.15 6.65 24.19
C THR A 199 14.95 8.05 24.75
N ASP A 200 14.77 9.02 23.87
CA ASP A 200 14.49 10.45 24.18
C ASP A 200 13.01 10.67 24.58
N VAL A 201 12.14 9.70 24.31
CA VAL A 201 10.80 9.69 24.92
C VAL A 201 10.93 9.35 26.41
N PRO A 202 10.50 10.21 27.32
CA PRO A 202 10.55 9.92 28.75
C PRO A 202 9.84 8.61 29.08
N SER A 203 10.42 7.85 30.02
CA SER A 203 9.81 6.56 30.46
C SER A 203 8.45 6.73 31.16
N SER A 204 8.09 7.98 31.51
CA SER A 204 6.78 8.34 32.04
C SER A 204 5.69 8.55 30.99
N TYR A 205 6.05 8.60 29.70
CA TYR A 205 5.06 8.67 28.64
C TYR A 205 4.33 7.33 28.53
N GLU A 206 3.03 7.43 28.39
CA GLU A 206 2.18 6.28 28.12
C GLU A 206 2.36 5.81 26.67
N ILE A 207 1.91 4.60 26.37
CA ILE A 207 2.09 3.99 25.06
C ILE A 207 1.46 4.82 23.90
N ASN A 208 0.39 5.57 24.21
CA ASN A 208 -0.34 6.45 23.30
C ASN A 208 0.08 7.92 23.40
N ASP A 209 1.35 8.21 23.60
CA ASP A 209 1.83 9.59 23.76
C ASP A 209 1.92 10.38 22.44
N GLY A 210 1.96 9.68 21.29
CA GLY A 210 2.00 10.28 19.96
C GLY A 210 3.25 11.10 19.64
N PHE A 211 4.34 10.96 20.39
CA PHE A 211 5.55 11.78 20.22
C PHE A 211 6.17 11.55 18.84
N TYR A 212 6.40 10.29 18.45
CA TYR A 212 6.89 9.91 17.13
C TYR A 212 5.77 9.73 16.12
N ASN A 213 4.64 9.23 16.57
CA ASN A 213 3.50 8.91 15.73
C ASN A 213 3.90 7.92 14.62
N ALA A 214 4.23 6.71 15.03
CA ALA A 214 4.63 5.62 14.15
C ALA A 214 3.49 5.28 13.20
N LEU A 215 3.69 5.48 11.91
CA LEU A 215 2.59 5.36 10.97
C LEU A 215 2.65 4.07 10.16
N GLU A 216 3.74 3.81 9.49
CA GLU A 216 3.94 2.63 8.65
C GLU A 216 5.25 1.94 8.93
N LEU A 217 5.32 0.69 8.55
CA LEU A 217 6.48 -0.18 8.65
C LEU A 217 6.70 -0.90 7.32
N GLU A 218 7.98 -1.15 7.04
CA GLU A 218 8.44 -1.99 5.94
C GLU A 218 9.58 -2.87 6.43
N LEU A 219 9.59 -4.15 6.06
CA LEU A 219 10.70 -5.06 6.33
C LEU A 219 11.68 -5.08 5.17
N SER A 220 12.99 -5.19 5.46
CA SER A 220 13.95 -5.62 4.45
C SER A 220 13.59 -7.01 3.92
N HIS A 221 14.00 -7.34 2.69
CA HIS A 221 13.64 -8.60 2.05
C HIS A 221 14.23 -9.84 2.76
N ASP A 222 15.26 -9.66 3.57
CA ASP A 222 15.82 -10.71 4.42
C ASP A 222 15.24 -10.74 5.84
N ASP A 223 14.23 -9.91 6.11
CA ASP A 223 13.57 -9.70 7.41
C ASP A 223 14.49 -9.20 8.54
N SER A 224 15.73 -8.80 8.25
CA SER A 224 16.69 -8.40 9.29
C SER A 224 16.50 -7.00 9.81
N GLU A 225 15.95 -6.09 8.99
CA GLU A 225 15.71 -4.69 9.33
C GLU A 225 14.24 -4.31 9.22
N LEU A 226 13.77 -3.48 10.15
CA LEU A 226 12.43 -2.90 10.14
C LEU A 226 12.53 -1.38 10.02
N TYR A 227 11.96 -0.84 8.97
CA TYR A 227 11.85 0.59 8.72
C TYR A 227 10.53 1.11 9.26
N VAL A 228 10.54 2.17 10.06
CA VAL A 228 9.35 2.75 10.70
C VAL A 228 9.24 4.23 10.37
N SER A 229 8.21 4.64 9.65
CA SER A 229 7.94 6.06 9.41
C SER A 229 7.40 6.73 10.67
N CYS A 230 8.03 7.85 11.05
CA CYS A 230 7.72 8.62 12.26
C CYS A 230 7.19 9.99 11.83
N SER A 231 5.87 10.11 11.69
CA SER A 231 5.24 11.24 11.01
C SER A 231 5.42 12.58 11.74
N ASN A 232 5.52 12.59 13.07
CA ASN A 232 5.70 13.80 13.84
C ASN A 232 7.16 14.27 13.95
N SER A 233 8.13 13.35 13.88
CA SER A 233 9.55 13.67 13.97
C SER A 233 10.25 13.85 12.62
N MET A 234 9.53 13.66 11.50
CA MET A 234 10.04 13.83 10.13
C MET A 234 11.23 12.91 9.83
N GLU A 235 11.12 11.64 10.20
CA GLU A 235 12.18 10.66 10.03
C GLU A 235 11.62 9.26 9.76
N VAL A 236 12.46 8.39 9.20
CA VAL A 236 12.30 6.94 9.23
C VAL A 236 13.36 6.40 10.16
N ARG A 237 12.96 5.56 11.10
CA ARG A 237 13.88 4.84 11.99
C ARG A 237 14.01 3.40 11.55
N VAL A 238 15.23 2.89 11.64
CA VAL A 238 15.57 1.51 11.26
C VAL A 238 15.93 0.73 12.50
N PHE A 239 15.37 -0.46 12.63
CA PHE A 239 15.56 -1.34 13.77
C PHE A 239 16.03 -2.73 13.32
N ASP A 240 16.84 -3.37 14.13
CA ASP A 240 17.14 -4.79 14.03
C ASP A 240 15.94 -5.60 14.51
N THR A 241 15.46 -6.53 13.72
CA THR A 241 14.22 -7.29 14.01
C THR A 241 14.41 -8.38 15.06
N GLU A 242 15.64 -8.85 15.30
CA GLU A 242 15.94 -9.84 16.33
C GLU A 242 16.04 -9.20 17.73
N SER A 243 16.80 -8.12 17.84
CA SER A 243 17.05 -7.45 19.12
C SER A 243 16.05 -6.32 19.44
N GLY A 244 15.49 -5.68 18.40
CA GLY A 244 14.70 -4.45 18.51
C GLY A 244 15.55 -3.19 18.75
N ASP A 245 16.86 -3.29 18.59
CA ASP A 245 17.77 -2.16 18.72
C ASP A 245 17.67 -1.19 17.53
N SER A 246 17.74 0.11 17.81
CA SER A 246 17.78 1.13 16.75
C SER A 246 19.13 1.09 16.03
N LEU A 247 19.09 0.89 14.73
CA LEU A 247 20.26 0.85 13.83
C LEU A 247 20.57 2.20 13.21
N ASN A 248 19.54 2.91 12.73
CA ASN A 248 19.71 4.15 11.98
C ASN A 248 18.51 5.09 12.12
N THR A 249 18.74 6.36 11.77
CA THR A 249 17.72 7.40 11.66
C THR A 249 17.92 8.14 10.35
N ILE A 250 16.91 8.15 9.49
CA ILE A 250 16.93 8.75 8.17
C ILE A 250 15.98 9.95 8.18
N MET A 251 16.52 11.15 7.94
CA MET A 251 15.70 12.37 7.85
C MET A 251 14.92 12.40 6.54
N THR A 252 13.65 12.78 6.62
CA THR A 252 12.73 12.85 5.48
C THR A 252 12.14 14.26 5.31
N GLY A 253 11.22 14.41 4.38
CA GLY A 253 10.36 15.59 4.30
C GLY A 253 9.31 15.62 5.41
N MET A 254 8.41 16.63 5.34
CA MET A 254 7.43 16.88 6.38
C MET A 254 6.33 15.80 6.39
N MET A 255 6.14 15.15 7.54
CA MET A 255 5.12 14.15 7.80
C MET A 255 5.28 12.91 6.90
N PRO A 256 6.38 12.12 7.06
CA PRO A 256 6.55 10.87 6.34
C PRO A 256 5.34 9.96 6.59
N TRP A 257 4.83 9.38 5.51
CA TRP A 257 3.57 8.63 5.55
C TRP A 257 3.84 7.19 5.11
N HIS A 258 3.57 6.84 3.84
CA HIS A 258 3.90 5.52 3.32
C HIS A 258 5.37 5.41 2.93
N ILE A 259 5.93 4.23 3.14
CA ILE A 259 7.30 3.87 2.80
C ILE A 259 7.32 2.63 1.92
N GLN A 260 8.33 2.52 1.06
CA GLN A 260 8.52 1.37 0.19
C GLN A 260 10.01 1.14 -0.03
N LEU A 261 10.48 -0.10 0.13
CA LEU A 261 11.83 -0.51 -0.23
C LEU A 261 11.90 -1.00 -1.68
N SER A 262 13.01 -0.73 -2.36
CA SER A 262 13.33 -1.41 -3.61
C SER A 262 13.58 -2.90 -3.38
N LYS A 263 13.38 -3.73 -4.40
CA LYS A 263 13.48 -5.19 -4.33
C LYS A 263 14.84 -5.72 -3.85
N ASP A 264 15.89 -4.93 -4.01
CA ASP A 264 17.25 -5.25 -3.58
C ASP A 264 17.67 -4.53 -2.28
N ASP A 265 16.72 -3.89 -1.59
CA ASP A 265 16.93 -3.08 -0.39
C ASP A 265 17.96 -1.94 -0.56
N SER A 266 18.23 -1.51 -1.79
CA SER A 266 19.21 -0.45 -2.05
C SER A 266 18.63 0.97 -1.98
N GLU A 267 17.33 1.13 -2.17
CA GLU A 267 16.64 2.41 -2.10
C GLU A 267 15.38 2.36 -1.21
N LEU A 268 15.13 3.44 -0.49
CA LEU A 268 13.92 3.66 0.30
C LEU A 268 13.17 4.86 -0.26
N PHE A 269 11.88 4.68 -0.52
CA PHE A 269 10.95 5.72 -0.97
C PHE A 269 10.00 6.08 0.15
N VAL A 270 9.85 7.37 0.43
CA VAL A 270 9.00 7.87 1.52
C VAL A 270 8.09 8.98 1.01
N SER A 271 6.80 8.75 1.01
CA SER A 271 5.81 9.80 0.71
C SER A 271 5.73 10.79 1.88
N ASN A 272 6.04 12.06 1.63
CA ASN A 272 5.97 13.12 2.65
C ASN A 272 4.61 13.82 2.54
N ARG A 273 3.67 13.42 3.38
CA ARG A 273 2.26 13.83 3.28
C ARG A 273 2.09 15.35 3.23
N MET A 274 2.69 16.07 4.17
CA MET A 274 2.61 17.54 4.25
C MET A 274 3.76 18.24 3.54
N GLY A 275 4.80 17.49 3.13
CA GLY A 275 5.91 17.98 2.33
C GLY A 275 5.62 18.01 0.83
N SER A 276 4.51 17.38 0.39
CA SER A 276 4.12 17.27 -1.02
C SER A 276 5.28 16.80 -1.92
N SER A 277 6.01 15.81 -1.45
CA SER A 277 7.22 15.29 -2.09
C SER A 277 7.46 13.85 -1.70
N VAL A 278 8.28 13.13 -2.46
CA VAL A 278 8.81 11.82 -2.09
C VAL A 278 10.29 11.96 -1.76
N THR A 279 10.70 11.53 -0.58
CA THR A 279 12.11 11.34 -0.25
C THR A 279 12.59 10.02 -0.81
N VAL A 280 13.68 10.03 -1.57
CA VAL A 280 14.34 8.83 -2.09
C VAL A 280 15.72 8.74 -1.47
N VAL A 281 15.97 7.66 -0.75
CA VAL A 281 17.23 7.44 -0.03
C VAL A 281 17.96 6.26 -0.65
N ASN A 282 19.16 6.48 -1.12
CA ASN A 282 20.05 5.37 -1.44
C ASN A 282 20.66 4.83 -0.14
N LEU A 283 20.25 3.65 0.28
CA LEU A 283 20.62 3.06 1.57
C LEU A 283 22.10 2.66 1.66
N ILE A 284 22.75 2.42 0.50
CA ILE A 284 24.17 2.06 0.45
C ILE A 284 25.06 3.28 0.64
N SER A 285 24.75 4.37 -0.06
CA SER A 285 25.59 5.61 -0.04
C SER A 285 25.12 6.64 0.99
N GLY A 286 23.89 6.52 1.49
CA GLY A 286 23.23 7.53 2.34
C GLY A 286 22.80 8.80 1.59
N ASN A 287 22.86 8.81 0.26
CA ASN A 287 22.42 9.97 -0.53
C ASN A 287 20.90 10.09 -0.51
N ILE A 288 20.43 11.32 -0.32
CA ILE A 288 18.99 11.65 -0.30
C ILE A 288 18.67 12.52 -1.51
N ASN A 289 17.62 12.13 -2.25
CA ASN A 289 17.01 12.89 -3.34
C ASN A 289 15.53 13.14 -3.02
N THR A 290 14.91 14.02 -3.80
CA THR A 290 13.49 14.35 -3.64
C THR A 290 12.81 14.33 -5.01
N LEU A 291 11.69 13.60 -5.12
CA LEU A 291 10.79 13.69 -6.27
C LEU A 291 9.66 14.65 -5.92
N THR A 292 9.33 15.54 -6.83
CA THR A 292 8.27 16.53 -6.65
C THR A 292 7.70 16.99 -7.98
N ASP A 293 6.46 17.48 -7.93
CA ASP A 293 5.81 18.22 -8.99
C ASP A 293 4.97 19.34 -8.34
N ASP A 294 4.84 20.49 -9.01
CA ASP A 294 4.14 21.66 -8.46
C ASP A 294 2.66 21.41 -8.16
N SER A 295 2.06 20.41 -8.79
CA SER A 295 0.65 20.02 -8.56
C SER A 295 0.46 19.03 -7.40
N MET A 296 1.53 18.43 -6.86
CA MET A 296 1.44 17.48 -5.73
C MET A 296 0.96 18.18 -4.46
N SER A 297 0.03 17.55 -3.75
CA SER A 297 -0.50 18.08 -2.48
C SER A 297 -1.03 16.96 -1.60
N ILE A 298 -0.58 16.91 -0.35
CA ILE A 298 -1.02 15.91 0.64
C ILE A 298 -0.83 14.50 0.07
N LEU A 299 0.41 14.00 0.05
CA LEU A 299 0.69 12.66 -0.45
C LEU A 299 0.18 11.57 0.48
N HIS A 300 -0.07 10.37 -0.07
CA HIS A 300 -0.51 9.23 0.71
C HIS A 300 0.25 7.96 0.30
N GLY A 301 -0.35 7.07 -0.50
CA GLY A 301 0.24 5.79 -0.90
C GLY A 301 1.40 5.92 -1.89
N CYS A 302 2.28 4.93 -1.88
CA CYS A 302 3.27 4.70 -2.92
C CYS A 302 3.37 3.21 -3.21
N ALA A 303 3.69 2.85 -4.47
CA ALA A 303 3.90 1.48 -4.91
C ALA A 303 4.96 1.43 -6.00
N LEU A 304 5.82 0.41 -5.95
CA LEU A 304 6.87 0.15 -6.93
C LEU A 304 6.43 -0.88 -7.97
N SER A 305 6.87 -0.72 -9.21
CA SER A 305 6.76 -1.75 -10.24
C SER A 305 7.69 -2.93 -9.95
N ALA A 306 7.41 -4.10 -10.56
CA ALA A 306 8.14 -5.36 -10.35
C ALA A 306 9.67 -5.28 -10.49
N ASN A 307 10.15 -4.38 -11.33
CA ASN A 307 11.57 -4.17 -11.64
C ASN A 307 12.14 -2.87 -11.06
N ASP A 308 11.40 -2.22 -10.15
CA ASP A 308 11.78 -0.97 -9.49
C ASP A 308 12.09 0.21 -10.44
N ASP A 309 11.55 0.20 -11.66
CA ASP A 309 11.77 1.29 -12.61
C ASP A 309 10.75 2.42 -12.49
N LEU A 310 9.55 2.13 -11.97
CA LEU A 310 8.45 3.08 -11.79
C LEU A 310 7.97 3.15 -10.34
N LEU A 311 7.71 4.38 -9.89
CA LEU A 311 7.05 4.66 -8.61
C LEU A 311 5.70 5.34 -8.85
N LEU A 312 4.63 4.69 -8.45
CA LEU A 312 3.28 5.26 -8.40
C LEU A 312 3.03 5.91 -7.04
N VAL A 313 2.60 7.17 -7.05
CA VAL A 313 2.34 7.95 -5.81
C VAL A 313 0.95 8.57 -5.87
N THR A 314 0.18 8.43 -4.81
CA THR A 314 -1.15 9.04 -4.69
C THR A 314 -1.13 10.36 -3.94
N SER A 315 -2.00 11.28 -4.33
CA SER A 315 -2.06 12.63 -3.78
C SER A 315 -3.52 13.06 -3.54
N PRO A 316 -4.09 12.72 -2.36
CA PRO A 316 -5.44 13.12 -2.00
C PRO A 316 -5.71 14.62 -2.13
N GLY A 317 -4.73 15.46 -1.79
CA GLY A 317 -4.92 16.90 -1.81
C GLY A 317 -4.98 17.54 -3.19
N SER A 318 -4.44 16.86 -4.22
CA SER A 318 -4.55 17.29 -5.62
C SER A 318 -5.63 16.53 -6.40
N GLY A 319 -6.13 15.43 -5.87
CA GLY A 319 -7.05 14.54 -6.57
C GLY A 319 -6.36 13.70 -7.67
N ASN A 320 -5.03 13.58 -7.66
CA ASN A 320 -4.25 12.96 -8.72
C ASN A 320 -3.41 11.78 -8.19
N ALA A 321 -2.91 10.97 -9.13
CA ALA A 321 -1.79 10.07 -8.90
C ALA A 321 -0.68 10.34 -9.92
N TYR A 322 0.56 10.07 -9.54
CA TYR A 322 1.77 10.41 -10.28
C TYR A 322 2.64 9.18 -10.48
N VAL A 323 3.21 9.01 -11.67
CA VAL A 323 4.19 7.96 -11.95
C VAL A 323 5.52 8.59 -12.26
N PHE A 324 6.54 8.21 -11.51
CA PHE A 324 7.92 8.65 -11.68
C PHE A 324 8.78 7.54 -12.24
N ASP A 325 9.70 7.91 -13.15
CA ASP A 325 10.86 7.12 -13.52
C ASP A 325 11.89 7.22 -12.39
N ILE A 326 12.25 6.08 -11.80
CA ILE A 326 13.15 6.04 -10.64
C ILE A 326 14.59 6.30 -11.04
N GLU A 327 15.07 5.77 -12.16
CA GLU A 327 16.45 5.96 -12.63
C GLU A 327 16.73 7.44 -12.94
N ASN A 328 15.84 8.05 -13.72
CA ASN A 328 16.01 9.44 -14.17
C ASN A 328 15.45 10.46 -13.17
N LYS A 329 14.68 10.01 -12.16
CA LYS A 329 14.02 10.86 -11.14
C LYS A 329 13.10 11.91 -11.76
N THR A 330 12.34 11.50 -12.78
CA THR A 330 11.45 12.38 -13.56
C THR A 330 10.01 11.92 -13.50
N LEU A 331 9.09 12.88 -13.47
CA LEU A 331 7.66 12.60 -13.63
C LEU A 331 7.38 12.16 -15.07
N LEU A 332 6.74 10.99 -15.23
CA LEU A 332 6.34 10.43 -16.51
C LEU A 332 4.86 10.68 -16.80
N GLN A 333 3.99 10.40 -15.83
CA GLN A 333 2.54 10.40 -16.00
C GLN A 333 1.85 11.05 -14.82
N THR A 334 0.68 11.66 -15.09
CA THR A 334 -0.25 12.15 -14.06
C THR A 334 -1.65 11.67 -14.41
N PHE A 335 -2.28 10.94 -13.50
CA PHE A 335 -3.67 10.52 -13.58
C PHE A 335 -4.55 11.50 -12.80
N GLY A 336 -5.48 12.17 -13.47
CA GLY A 336 -6.49 13.01 -12.85
C GLY A 336 -7.83 12.27 -12.77
N PHE A 337 -8.52 12.38 -11.64
CA PHE A 337 -9.78 11.67 -11.37
C PHE A 337 -10.96 12.62 -11.10
N SER A 338 -10.79 13.94 -11.29
CA SER A 338 -11.79 14.96 -11.00
C SER A 338 -13.06 14.85 -11.86
N ASP A 339 -12.95 14.23 -13.03
CA ASP A 339 -14.06 14.13 -13.98
C ASP A 339 -14.97 12.90 -13.73
N VAL A 340 -14.69 12.10 -12.71
CA VAL A 340 -15.41 10.84 -12.43
C VAL A 340 -16.73 11.09 -11.70
N SER A 341 -16.76 12.09 -10.82
CA SER A 341 -17.96 12.53 -10.11
C SER A 341 -17.79 13.95 -9.59
N ASP A 342 -18.89 14.56 -9.06
CA ASP A 342 -18.85 15.88 -8.45
C ASP A 342 -18.15 15.94 -7.07
N THR A 343 -17.70 14.78 -6.54
CA THR A 343 -16.96 14.67 -5.27
C THR A 343 -15.46 14.64 -5.50
N ASP A 344 -14.70 15.12 -4.51
CA ASP A 344 -13.24 15.04 -4.52
C ASP A 344 -12.79 13.57 -4.57
N PRO A 345 -11.96 13.14 -5.52
CA PRO A 345 -11.56 11.74 -5.67
C PRO A 345 -10.76 11.19 -4.48
N MET A 346 -9.93 12.00 -3.84
CA MET A 346 -9.07 11.58 -2.73
C MET A 346 -8.33 10.25 -2.98
N PRO A 347 -7.45 10.15 -3.98
CA PRO A 347 -6.68 8.93 -4.24
C PRO A 347 -5.76 8.61 -3.05
N THR A 348 -5.89 7.41 -2.44
CA THR A 348 -5.19 7.04 -1.21
C THR A 348 -4.29 5.82 -1.38
N GLY A 349 -4.84 4.62 -1.42
CA GLY A 349 -4.08 3.40 -1.62
C GLY A 349 -3.71 3.18 -3.09
N ALA A 350 -2.57 2.54 -3.32
CA ALA A 350 -2.14 2.12 -4.65
C ALA A 350 -1.46 0.75 -4.58
N ALA A 351 -1.67 -0.08 -5.60
CA ALA A 351 -0.95 -1.34 -5.80
C ALA A 351 -0.74 -1.58 -7.30
N ILE A 352 0.41 -2.12 -7.66
CA ILE A 352 0.78 -2.45 -9.05
C ILE A 352 0.82 -3.97 -9.18
N VAL A 353 0.25 -4.51 -10.25
CA VAL A 353 0.38 -5.93 -10.62
C VAL A 353 1.83 -6.15 -11.06
N GLN A 354 2.50 -7.17 -10.48
CA GLN A 354 3.93 -7.40 -10.60
C GLN A 354 4.30 -8.26 -11.83
#